data_acafdf1c76810fee50ebc2926c5372f7
#
_entry.id   acafdf1c76810fee50ebc2926c5372f7
#
_cell.length_a   1.000
_cell.length_b   1.000
_cell.length_c   1.000
_cell.angle_alpha   90.00
_cell.angle_beta   90.00
_cell.angle_gamma   90.00
#
_symmetry.space_group_name_H-M   'P 1'
#
loop_
_entity.id
_entity.type
_entity.pdbx_description
1 polymer ?
#
loop_
_entity_poly.entity_id
_entity_poly.type
_entity_poly.pdbx_seq_one_letter_code
_entity_poly.pdbx_strand_id
1 'polypeptide(L)'
;LTKKYQPDTNKVTEAQIQQAANDSIPYSINSMFYAFRIMAGAGVALLLIFGLSVYYSLRRVAAEKRLWLKLVLFAVPLPWIACEAGWFVAEYGRQPWTIWEILPTHLSVSSLSVGSLWGSLGALVFLYTGLLIVEAWLMVRFAKLGPSSLGTGAYHHEQAAK
;
A
#
# COMPACT_ATOMS: atom_id res chain seq x y z
N LEU A 1 -25.11 -8.27 18.93
CA LEU A 1 -26.58 -8.05 18.99
C LEU A 1 -26.98 -7.41 20.32
N THR A 2 -26.72 -8.04 21.44
CA THR A 2 -27.20 -7.63 22.78
C THR A 2 -26.79 -6.20 23.18
N LYS A 3 -25.58 -5.73 22.83
CA LYS A 3 -25.11 -4.38 23.19
C LYS A 3 -25.66 -3.27 22.30
N LYS A 4 -26.08 -3.57 21.05
CA LYS A 4 -26.51 -2.56 20.08
C LYS A 4 -28.02 -2.51 19.90
N TYR A 5 -28.71 -3.67 19.95
CA TYR A 5 -30.13 -3.76 19.60
C TYR A 5 -31.04 -4.05 20.78
N GLN A 6 -30.79 -5.11 21.53
CA GLN A 6 -31.56 -5.44 22.75
C GLN A 6 -30.74 -6.25 23.75
N PRO A 7 -30.90 -6.03 25.08
CA PRO A 7 -30.22 -6.79 26.12
C PRO A 7 -30.72 -8.26 26.20
N ASP A 8 -31.92 -8.55 25.70
CA ASP A 8 -32.53 -9.88 25.79
C ASP A 8 -32.62 -10.52 24.41
N THR A 9 -31.80 -11.55 24.16
CA THR A 9 -31.71 -12.25 22.88
C THR A 9 -32.99 -12.96 22.46
N ASN A 10 -33.88 -13.32 23.42
CA ASN A 10 -35.14 -14.01 23.12
C ASN A 10 -36.23 -13.09 22.57
N LYS A 11 -36.02 -11.75 22.61
CA LYS A 11 -36.98 -10.74 22.15
C LYS A 11 -36.55 -10.07 20.84
N VAL A 12 -35.49 -10.59 20.19
CA VAL A 12 -34.94 -9.99 18.96
C VAL A 12 -35.87 -10.36 17.78
N THR A 13 -36.27 -9.34 17.03
CA THR A 13 -37.12 -9.53 15.82
C THR A 13 -36.21 -9.95 14.63
N GLU A 14 -36.76 -10.74 13.69
CA GLU A 14 -36.08 -11.16 12.47
C GLU A 14 -35.47 -9.99 11.69
N ALA A 15 -36.17 -8.85 11.63
CA ALA A 15 -35.63 -7.62 11.00
C ALA A 15 -34.36 -7.11 11.69
N GLN A 16 -34.29 -7.20 13.01
CA GLN A 16 -33.10 -6.81 13.78
C GLN A 16 -31.94 -7.79 13.58
N ILE A 17 -32.24 -9.08 13.40
CA ILE A 17 -31.23 -10.10 13.07
C ILE A 17 -30.64 -9.83 11.68
N GLN A 18 -31.47 -9.57 10.69
CA GLN A 18 -31.00 -9.23 9.34
C GLN A 18 -30.22 -7.92 9.30
N GLN A 19 -30.67 -6.91 10.02
CA GLN A 19 -29.94 -5.65 10.11
C GLN A 19 -28.57 -5.85 10.80
N ALA A 20 -28.50 -6.62 11.86
CA ALA A 20 -27.23 -6.95 12.54
C ALA A 20 -26.30 -7.78 11.62
N ALA A 21 -26.83 -8.68 10.83
CA ALA A 21 -26.08 -9.44 9.84
C ALA A 21 -25.50 -8.51 8.77
N ASN A 22 -26.30 -7.58 8.23
CA ASN A 22 -25.82 -6.59 7.27
C ASN A 22 -24.77 -5.63 7.88
N ASP A 23 -24.96 -5.22 9.12
CA ASP A 23 -24.00 -4.37 9.85
C ASP A 23 -22.70 -5.11 10.23
N SER A 24 -22.65 -6.43 10.12
CA SER A 24 -21.45 -7.24 10.42
C SER A 24 -20.51 -7.44 9.25
N ILE A 25 -20.96 -7.11 8.03
CA ILE A 25 -20.18 -7.22 6.81
C ILE A 25 -19.63 -5.86 6.38
N PRO A 26 -18.50 -5.81 5.64
CA PRO A 26 -17.97 -4.57 5.10
C PRO A 26 -18.97 -3.84 4.20
N TYR A 27 -18.97 -2.51 4.29
CA TYR A 27 -19.95 -1.64 3.60
C TYR A 27 -19.93 -1.79 2.07
N SER A 28 -18.79 -2.09 1.46
CA SER A 28 -18.66 -2.26 0.00
C SER A 28 -17.83 -3.49 -0.36
N ILE A 29 -18.48 -4.59 -0.60
CA ILE A 29 -17.85 -5.83 -1.07
C ILE A 29 -17.25 -5.65 -2.46
N ASN A 30 -17.92 -4.88 -3.33
CA ASN A 30 -17.45 -4.63 -4.70
C ASN A 30 -16.09 -3.93 -4.71
N SER A 31 -15.88 -2.91 -3.87
CA SER A 31 -14.61 -2.20 -3.79
C SER A 31 -13.45 -3.13 -3.39
N MET A 32 -13.70 -4.02 -2.42
CA MET A 32 -12.70 -5.01 -1.99
C MET A 32 -12.38 -6.02 -3.09
N PHE A 33 -13.41 -6.46 -3.81
CA PHE A 33 -13.26 -7.39 -4.92
C PHE A 33 -12.34 -6.84 -6.03
N TYR A 34 -12.51 -5.57 -6.41
CA TYR A 34 -11.65 -4.92 -7.40
C TYR A 34 -10.27 -4.61 -6.83
N ALA A 35 -10.16 -4.12 -5.60
CA ALA A 35 -8.89 -3.86 -4.95
C ALA A 35 -8.02 -5.13 -4.85
N PHE A 36 -8.62 -6.26 -4.45
CA PHE A 36 -7.93 -7.55 -4.43
C PHE A 36 -7.41 -7.98 -5.81
N ARG A 37 -8.23 -7.78 -6.86
CA ARG A 37 -7.80 -8.10 -8.24
C ARG A 37 -6.67 -7.20 -8.73
N ILE A 38 -6.72 -5.90 -8.40
CA ILE A 38 -5.64 -4.97 -8.72
C ILE A 38 -4.36 -5.39 -8.02
N MET A 39 -4.42 -5.70 -6.73
CA MET A 39 -3.29 -6.20 -5.95
C MET A 39 -2.70 -7.48 -6.57
N ALA A 40 -3.53 -8.49 -6.79
CA ALA A 40 -3.10 -9.77 -7.34
C ALA A 40 -2.56 -9.62 -8.78
N GLY A 41 -3.24 -8.84 -9.63
CA GLY A 41 -2.81 -8.56 -11.00
C GLY A 41 -1.48 -7.81 -11.05
N ALA A 42 -1.28 -6.80 -10.19
CA ALA A 42 -0.01 -6.10 -10.06
C ALA A 42 1.11 -7.03 -9.58
N GLY A 43 0.83 -7.93 -8.63
CA GLY A 43 1.78 -8.94 -8.16
C GLY A 43 2.22 -9.89 -9.28
N VAL A 44 1.28 -10.43 -10.05
CA VAL A 44 1.58 -11.30 -11.20
C VAL A 44 2.38 -10.53 -12.27
N ALA A 45 1.99 -9.30 -12.58
CA ALA A 45 2.73 -8.46 -13.53
C ALA A 45 4.17 -8.22 -13.09
N LEU A 46 4.41 -7.94 -11.81
CA LEU A 46 5.76 -7.78 -11.24
C LEU A 46 6.57 -9.06 -11.34
N LEU A 47 6.00 -10.23 -11.05
CA LEU A 47 6.67 -11.52 -11.22
C LEU A 47 7.12 -11.74 -12.66
N LEU A 48 6.25 -11.45 -13.64
CA LEU A 48 6.59 -11.55 -15.06
C LEU A 48 7.69 -10.57 -15.46
N ILE A 49 7.60 -9.31 -14.99
CA ILE A 49 8.61 -8.27 -15.26
C ILE A 49 9.97 -8.68 -14.69
N PHE A 50 10.00 -9.14 -13.44
CA PHE A 50 11.26 -9.59 -12.83
C PHE A 50 11.82 -10.83 -13.50
N GLY A 51 10.99 -11.84 -13.79
CA GLY A 51 11.42 -13.04 -14.48
C GLY A 51 12.03 -12.76 -15.86
N LEU A 52 11.35 -11.92 -16.66
CA LEU A 52 11.86 -11.49 -17.96
C LEU A 52 13.11 -10.60 -17.83
N SER A 53 13.19 -9.75 -16.81
CA SER A 53 14.39 -8.93 -16.57
C SER A 53 15.60 -9.79 -16.24
N VAL A 54 15.43 -10.83 -15.41
CA VAL A 54 16.47 -11.82 -15.13
C VAL A 54 16.89 -12.54 -16.41
N TYR A 55 15.93 -13.00 -17.20
CA TYR A 55 16.20 -13.68 -18.47
C TYR A 55 17.01 -12.81 -19.43
N TYR A 56 16.61 -11.56 -19.68
CA TYR A 56 17.34 -10.63 -20.55
C TYR A 56 18.71 -10.24 -19.98
N SER A 57 18.85 -10.15 -18.66
CA SER A 57 20.12 -9.90 -18.00
C SER A 57 21.10 -11.06 -18.18
N LEU A 58 20.66 -12.30 -17.96
CA LEU A 58 21.47 -13.50 -18.20
C LEU A 58 21.91 -13.64 -19.65
N ARG A 59 21.05 -13.25 -20.60
CA ARG A 59 21.36 -13.20 -22.03
C ARG A 59 22.24 -12.00 -22.43
N ARG A 60 22.52 -11.06 -21.51
CA ARG A 60 23.26 -9.80 -21.75
C ARG A 60 22.69 -8.91 -22.86
N VAL A 61 21.40 -9.06 -23.18
CA VAL A 61 20.69 -8.28 -24.23
C VAL A 61 19.74 -7.23 -23.64
N ALA A 62 19.71 -7.07 -22.32
CA ALA A 62 18.78 -6.15 -21.65
C ALA A 62 18.90 -4.70 -22.15
N ALA A 63 20.14 -4.22 -22.37
CA ALA A 63 20.40 -2.85 -22.82
C ALA A 63 19.92 -2.58 -24.27
N GLU A 64 19.82 -3.61 -25.10
CA GLU A 64 19.39 -3.51 -26.50
C GLU A 64 17.86 -3.42 -26.64
N LYS A 65 17.13 -3.90 -25.65
CA LYS A 65 15.66 -3.99 -25.66
C LYS A 65 15.01 -2.71 -25.15
N ARG A 66 15.10 -1.62 -25.93
CA ARG A 66 14.56 -0.30 -25.55
C ARG A 66 13.09 -0.31 -25.14
N LEU A 67 12.24 -1.10 -25.81
CA LEU A 67 10.82 -1.22 -25.47
C LEU A 67 10.65 -1.87 -24.09
N TRP A 68 11.45 -2.90 -23.78
CA TRP A 68 11.46 -3.55 -22.49
C TRP A 68 11.87 -2.58 -21.36
N LEU A 69 12.94 -1.81 -21.58
CA LEU A 69 13.39 -0.82 -20.60
C LEU A 69 12.33 0.25 -20.31
N LYS A 70 11.59 0.71 -21.33
CA LYS A 70 10.46 1.61 -21.14
C LYS A 70 9.35 0.96 -20.31
N LEU A 71 9.00 -0.31 -20.59
CA LEU A 71 8.00 -1.04 -19.82
C LEU A 71 8.39 -1.18 -18.37
N VAL A 72 9.64 -1.54 -18.07
CA VAL A 72 10.18 -1.61 -16.69
C VAL A 72 10.11 -0.26 -16.00
N LEU A 73 10.42 0.84 -16.70
CA LEU A 73 10.31 2.18 -16.16
C LEU A 73 8.87 2.53 -15.79
N PHE A 74 7.89 2.21 -16.65
CA PHE A 74 6.48 2.43 -16.37
C PHE A 74 5.93 1.49 -15.28
N ALA A 75 6.62 0.40 -14.99
CA ALA A 75 6.24 -0.53 -13.92
C ALA A 75 6.71 -0.08 -12.52
N VAL A 76 7.56 0.94 -12.41
CA VAL A 76 8.06 1.47 -11.12
C VAL A 76 6.93 1.80 -10.11
N PRO A 77 5.80 2.41 -10.48
CA PRO A 77 4.71 2.65 -9.53
C PRO A 77 3.88 1.40 -9.16
N LEU A 78 4.06 0.28 -9.86
CA LEU A 78 3.25 -0.93 -9.67
C LEU A 78 3.32 -1.52 -8.25
N PRO A 79 4.50 -1.58 -7.58
CA PRO A 79 4.60 -2.03 -6.20
C PRO A 79 3.77 -1.20 -5.23
N TRP A 80 3.75 0.13 -5.39
CA TRP A 80 2.92 1.02 -4.56
C TRP A 80 1.44 0.76 -4.79
N ILE A 81 1.01 0.65 -6.03
CA ILE A 81 -0.39 0.31 -6.37
C ILE A 81 -0.78 -1.01 -5.72
N ALA A 82 0.09 -2.02 -5.76
CA ALA A 82 -0.16 -3.31 -5.13
C ALA A 82 -0.25 -3.20 -3.60
N CYS A 83 0.66 -2.43 -2.96
CA CYS A 83 0.67 -2.21 -1.52
C CYS A 83 -0.58 -1.46 -1.06
N GLU A 84 -0.96 -0.37 -1.74
CA GLU A 84 -2.14 0.43 -1.40
C GLU A 84 -3.43 -0.39 -1.58
N ALA A 85 -3.55 -1.14 -2.68
CA ALA A 85 -4.68 -2.02 -2.89
C ALA A 85 -4.76 -3.13 -1.82
N GLY A 86 -3.61 -3.71 -1.43
CA GLY A 86 -3.52 -4.70 -0.37
C GLY A 86 -3.87 -4.13 1.01
N TRP A 87 -3.37 -2.95 1.33
CA TRP A 87 -3.71 -2.24 2.56
C TRP A 87 -5.21 -1.92 2.63
N PHE A 88 -5.79 -1.43 1.53
CA PHE A 88 -7.23 -1.20 1.45
C PHE A 88 -8.03 -2.47 1.74
N VAL A 89 -7.68 -3.60 1.14
CA VAL A 89 -8.35 -4.90 1.39
C VAL A 89 -8.21 -5.31 2.85
N ALA A 90 -7.02 -5.15 3.45
CA ALA A 90 -6.75 -5.56 4.82
C ALA A 90 -7.49 -4.71 5.84
N GLU A 91 -7.51 -3.39 5.70
CA GLU A 91 -8.10 -2.49 6.68
C GLU A 91 -9.59 -2.24 6.46
N TYR A 92 -10.00 -2.05 5.20
CA TYR A 92 -11.41 -1.87 4.87
C TYR A 92 -12.20 -3.18 4.98
N GLY A 93 -11.59 -4.30 4.60
CA GLY A 93 -12.20 -5.63 4.71
C GLY A 93 -12.39 -6.09 6.15
N ARG A 94 -11.63 -5.51 7.08
CA ARG A 94 -11.78 -5.78 8.52
C ARG A 94 -13.03 -5.11 9.10
N GLN A 95 -13.47 -3.99 8.52
CA GLN A 95 -14.62 -3.25 9.04
C GLN A 95 -15.92 -4.09 8.97
N PRO A 96 -16.83 -3.98 9.96
CA PRO A 96 -16.82 -3.02 11.09
C PRO A 96 -16.12 -3.54 12.37
N TRP A 97 -15.17 -4.44 12.25
CA TRP A 97 -14.50 -5.10 13.37
C TRP A 97 -13.07 -4.60 13.58
N THR A 98 -12.68 -4.35 14.82
CA THR A 98 -11.28 -4.22 15.22
C THR A 98 -10.67 -5.60 15.46
N ILE A 99 -11.42 -6.46 16.18
CA ILE A 99 -11.12 -7.89 16.35
C ILE A 99 -12.38 -8.63 15.91
N TRP A 100 -12.24 -9.51 14.92
CA TRP A 100 -13.34 -10.24 14.32
C TRP A 100 -14.21 -10.92 15.38
N GLU A 101 -15.54 -10.68 15.31
CA GLU A 101 -16.57 -11.19 16.22
C GLU A 101 -16.45 -10.80 17.69
N ILE A 102 -15.31 -10.23 18.15
CA ILE A 102 -15.07 -9.90 19.56
C ILE A 102 -15.26 -8.43 19.82
N LEU A 103 -14.59 -7.55 19.04
CA LEU A 103 -14.57 -6.11 19.30
C LEU A 103 -14.92 -5.33 18.04
N PRO A 104 -16.13 -4.77 17.94
CA PRO A 104 -16.50 -3.88 16.84
C PRO A 104 -15.78 -2.53 16.96
N THR A 105 -15.50 -1.90 15.81
CA THR A 105 -14.73 -0.66 15.70
C THR A 105 -15.32 0.49 16.55
N HIS A 106 -16.65 0.61 16.63
CA HIS A 106 -17.31 1.68 17.40
C HIS A 106 -17.12 1.57 18.92
N LEU A 107 -16.70 0.40 19.42
CA LEU A 107 -16.35 0.20 20.84
C LEU A 107 -14.83 0.26 21.08
N SER A 108 -14.03 0.30 20.02
CA SER A 108 -12.57 0.34 20.07
C SER A 108 -12.06 1.78 20.04
N VAL A 109 -12.59 2.61 20.91
CA VAL A 109 -12.19 4.02 21.07
C VAL A 109 -11.31 4.20 22.29
N SER A 110 -10.27 5.05 22.16
CA SER A 110 -9.42 5.42 23.29
C SER A 110 -10.02 6.61 24.06
N SER A 111 -9.57 6.80 25.30
CA SER A 111 -9.94 7.94 26.15
C SER A 111 -9.12 9.22 25.86
N LEU A 112 -8.35 9.24 24.77
CA LEU A 112 -7.52 10.39 24.41
C LEU A 112 -8.37 11.60 24.01
N SER A 113 -7.91 12.80 24.42
CA SER A 113 -8.54 14.04 23.98
C SER A 113 -8.33 14.28 22.50
N VAL A 114 -9.30 14.93 21.85
CA VAL A 114 -9.23 15.28 20.43
C VAL A 114 -7.99 16.14 20.13
N GLY A 115 -7.63 17.06 21.03
CA GLY A 115 -6.42 17.89 20.89
C GLY A 115 -5.12 17.08 20.92
N SER A 116 -5.02 16.08 21.79
CA SER A 116 -3.86 15.17 21.83
C SER A 116 -3.74 14.33 20.55
N LEU A 117 -4.89 13.89 20.02
CA LEU A 117 -4.92 13.13 18.76
C LEU A 117 -4.45 13.98 17.57
N TRP A 118 -4.97 15.21 17.45
CA TRP A 118 -4.53 16.14 16.40
C TRP A 118 -3.05 16.53 16.54
N GLY A 119 -2.57 16.72 17.77
CA GLY A 119 -1.16 17.00 18.02
C GLY A 119 -0.23 15.87 17.57
N SER A 120 -0.53 14.64 17.94
CA SER A 120 0.27 13.46 17.53
C SER A 120 0.20 13.21 16.03
N LEU A 121 -0.99 13.30 15.42
CA LEU A 121 -1.15 13.15 13.98
C LEU A 121 -0.41 14.25 13.21
N GLY A 122 -0.52 15.51 13.65
CA GLY A 122 0.21 16.63 13.05
C GLY A 122 1.73 16.45 13.13
N ALA A 123 2.24 16.00 14.28
CA ALA A 123 3.67 15.71 14.45
C ALA A 123 4.14 14.60 13.50
N LEU A 124 3.36 13.51 13.35
CA LEU A 124 3.67 12.43 12.42
C LEU A 124 3.67 12.91 10.96
N VAL A 125 2.64 13.64 10.55
CA VAL A 125 2.55 14.20 9.19
C VAL A 125 3.73 15.12 8.90
N PHE A 126 4.10 16.00 9.82
CA PHE A 126 5.24 16.90 9.67
C PHE A 126 6.55 16.12 9.52
N LEU A 127 6.80 15.14 10.40
CA LEU A 127 8.00 14.31 10.36
C LEU A 127 8.12 13.56 9.03
N TYR A 128 7.08 12.82 8.65
CA TYR A 128 7.12 12.01 7.43
C TYR A 128 7.17 12.86 6.15
N THR A 129 6.51 14.01 6.14
CA THR A 129 6.62 14.95 5.01
C THR A 129 8.04 15.50 4.89
N GLY A 130 8.69 15.83 6.00
CA GLY A 130 10.09 16.26 6.01
C GLY A 130 11.02 15.17 5.46
N LEU A 131 10.86 13.94 5.92
CA LEU A 131 11.63 12.79 5.41
C LEU A 131 11.38 12.54 3.93
N LEU A 132 10.14 12.60 3.47
CA LEU A 132 9.77 12.45 2.06
C LEU A 132 10.45 13.51 1.17
N ILE A 133 10.50 14.77 1.61
CA ILE A 133 11.17 15.85 0.87
C ILE A 133 12.67 15.56 0.73
N VAL A 134 13.31 15.14 1.83
CA VAL A 134 14.75 14.79 1.82
C VAL A 134 15.00 13.59 0.90
N GLU A 135 14.17 12.55 1.00
CA GLU A 135 14.28 11.35 0.16
C GLU A 135 14.12 11.71 -1.33
N ALA A 136 13.05 12.44 -1.68
CA ALA A 136 12.80 12.85 -3.06
C ALA A 136 13.96 13.71 -3.62
N TRP A 137 14.50 14.61 -2.82
CA TRP A 137 15.65 15.43 -3.21
C TRP A 137 16.89 14.57 -3.45
N LEU A 138 17.18 13.62 -2.56
CA LEU A 138 18.30 12.69 -2.72
C LEU A 138 18.12 11.81 -3.94
N MET A 139 16.92 11.23 -4.14
CA MET A 139 16.63 10.40 -5.31
C MET A 139 16.87 11.17 -6.62
N VAL A 140 16.34 12.38 -6.75
CA VAL A 140 16.53 13.21 -7.93
C VAL A 140 18.01 13.57 -8.13
N ARG A 141 18.71 13.90 -7.05
CA ARG A 141 20.15 14.24 -7.10
C ARG A 141 20.97 13.07 -7.61
N PHE A 142 20.81 11.87 -7.01
CA PHE A 142 21.57 10.70 -7.41
C PHE A 142 21.15 10.14 -8.77
N ALA A 143 19.87 10.23 -9.14
CA ALA A 143 19.41 9.87 -10.47
C ALA A 143 20.09 10.75 -11.57
N LYS A 144 20.28 12.05 -11.29
CA LYS A 144 20.98 12.96 -12.21
C LYS A 144 22.49 12.68 -12.29
N LEU A 145 23.11 12.20 -11.22
CA LEU A 145 24.54 11.83 -11.20
C LEU A 145 24.81 10.52 -11.96
N GLY A 146 23.78 9.67 -12.13
CA GLY A 146 23.89 8.40 -12.82
C GLY A 146 24.60 7.29 -11.99
N PRO A 147 24.76 6.10 -12.55
CA PRO A 147 25.30 4.93 -11.86
C PRO A 147 26.83 5.05 -11.69
N SER A 148 27.28 5.57 -10.55
CA SER A 148 28.70 5.69 -10.22
C SER A 148 28.91 5.38 -8.74
N SER A 149 29.94 4.63 -8.42
CA SER A 149 30.29 4.30 -7.03
C SER A 149 30.76 5.51 -6.20
N LEU A 150 31.14 6.60 -6.85
CA LEU A 150 31.62 7.85 -6.21
C LEU A 150 30.55 8.96 -6.21
N GLY A 151 29.35 8.74 -6.72
CA GLY A 151 28.33 9.77 -6.85
C GLY A 151 28.68 10.88 -7.86
N THR A 152 29.66 10.66 -8.73
CA THR A 152 30.11 11.62 -9.75
C THR A 152 29.43 11.41 -11.10
N GLY A 153 28.67 10.32 -11.28
CA GLY A 153 28.03 9.96 -12.54
C GLY A 153 28.96 9.31 -13.57
N ALA A 154 30.25 9.13 -13.23
CA ALA A 154 31.25 8.52 -14.11
C ALA A 154 31.96 7.35 -13.42
N TYR A 155 32.21 6.27 -14.15
CA TYR A 155 33.03 5.17 -13.64
C TYR A 155 34.52 5.50 -13.69
N HIS A 156 35.33 4.91 -12.81
CA HIS A 156 36.77 5.13 -12.75
C HIS A 156 37.50 4.92 -14.09
N HIS A 157 37.07 3.91 -14.86
CA HIS A 157 37.63 3.59 -16.18
C HIS A 157 37.30 4.64 -17.25
N GLU A 158 36.20 5.37 -17.10
CA GLU A 158 35.83 6.46 -18.03
C GLU A 158 36.65 7.73 -17.78
N GLN A 159 37.12 7.93 -16.56
CA GLN A 159 38.00 9.06 -16.22
C GLN A 159 39.42 8.84 -16.72
N ALA A 160 39.88 7.58 -16.81
CA ALA A 160 41.19 7.24 -17.34
C ALA A 160 41.29 7.30 -18.86
N ALA A 161 40.14 7.34 -19.58
CA ALA A 161 40.07 7.40 -21.05
C ALA A 161 40.00 8.84 -21.61
N LYS A 162 39.99 9.87 -20.75
CA LYS A 162 40.06 11.28 -21.13
C LYS A 162 41.44 11.83 -20.85
#